data_b1bb8670478f6e8b5eb911792fb2620e
#
_entry.id   b1bb8670478f6e8b5eb911792fb2620e
#
_cell.length_a   1.000
_cell.length_b   1.000
_cell.length_c   1.000
_cell.angle_alpha   90.00
_cell.angle_beta   90.00
_cell.angle_gamma   90.00
#
_symmetry.space_group_name_H-M   'P 1'
#
loop_
_entity.id
_entity.type
_entity.pdbx_description
1 polymer ?
#
loop_
_entity_poly.entity_id
_entity_poly.type
_entity_poly.pdbx_seq_one_letter_code
_entity_poly.pdbx_strand_id
1 'polypeptide(L)'
;MTEEDVKKIQTLSSAQLASSGALKVSSSQNANTPQAKPSLKPEKAEAATLTPPPVKKSSNIEEEKSEKKDEGNIFQNLFSNGNKVLTAENGDLSVNSETRRMLVLFSDGTYLIDEAHRFDGNVLNFTAIAKRRKLVIHTPKYVSAQEISAIYAYATRGAGEIKMSAKESVDYQMQIDFLSVINRAAAKKVSDIHVIVADSTLIMFRVNGMMERELEYSQEWGEAFVRAAFASADISDANYAQNEFQGAQKLGSTPLRGTDGKLTLPHNVLAIRLQFNPVAFGSQYLVMRLLYADDNPNGNGDLKSLGLGERELNLFYRLRATAVGLNIVAGPTGSGKSTTLQRNMIKLIQERNGEINVITVEDPPEYPIPGARQMPVTNANTEEEKDEEFTKALSAALRSDPDVMMVGEIRSLSAADLVFKGALSGHSVWSTLHANSAPAIITRLRDMGVQPYMLNDPEIMKGLISQRLFRKICPYCRISIKERMNDPSFQRLKTALGDYGIENTYLRGPGCKYCGHKGVIGRMSVPEIIIPDAHFLQLMVNGDTKNAIDYWVSELDGRPLREAAIERMLKGYIDLDEIERWCGLLDQRPIY
;
A
#
# COMPACT_ATOMS: atom_id res chain seq x y z
N MET A 1 -4.04 21.66 24.89
CA MET A 1 -5.31 21.16 25.45
C MET A 1 -5.06 20.91 26.93
N THR A 2 -5.81 21.56 27.77
CA THR A 2 -5.72 21.36 29.22
C THR A 2 -6.55 20.12 29.61
N GLU A 3 -6.29 19.55 30.80
CA GLU A 3 -7.11 18.43 31.33
C GLU A 3 -8.62 18.79 31.37
N GLU A 4 -8.92 20.08 31.48
CA GLU A 4 -10.28 20.63 31.46
C GLU A 4 -10.97 20.50 30.10
N ASP A 5 -10.22 20.62 28.99
CA ASP A 5 -10.75 20.45 27.63
C ASP A 5 -11.10 18.98 27.36
N VAL A 6 -10.33 18.04 27.90
CA VAL A 6 -10.58 16.60 27.80
C VAL A 6 -11.83 16.21 28.61
N LYS A 7 -11.97 16.75 29.82
CA LYS A 7 -13.16 16.53 30.65
C LYS A 7 -14.43 17.09 30.02
N LYS A 8 -14.36 18.23 29.31
CA LYS A 8 -15.51 18.80 28.57
C LYS A 8 -15.97 17.89 27.44
N ILE A 9 -15.04 17.26 26.72
CA ILE A 9 -15.39 16.30 25.65
C ILE A 9 -16.04 15.05 26.24
N GLN A 10 -15.55 14.55 27.35
CA GLN A 10 -16.13 13.40 28.08
C GLN A 10 -17.51 13.71 28.67
N THR A 11 -17.70 14.91 29.24
CA THR A 11 -19.00 15.32 29.79
C THR A 11 -20.07 15.57 28.73
N LEU A 12 -19.69 16.06 27.56
CA LEU A 12 -20.62 16.23 26.44
C LEU A 12 -21.11 14.90 25.88
N SER A 13 -20.22 13.90 25.82
CA SER A 13 -20.56 12.51 25.43
C SER A 13 -21.49 11.83 26.45
N SER A 14 -21.23 12.00 27.73
CA SER A 14 -22.04 11.41 28.82
C SER A 14 -23.38 12.09 29.03
N ALA A 15 -23.49 13.41 28.81
CA ALA A 15 -24.78 14.15 28.93
C ALA A 15 -25.80 13.76 27.84
N GLN A 16 -25.34 13.38 26.65
CA GLN A 16 -26.22 12.83 25.60
C GLN A 16 -26.72 11.40 25.91
N LEU A 17 -25.97 10.63 26.71
CA LEU A 17 -26.40 9.30 27.18
C LEU A 17 -27.51 9.37 28.22
N ALA A 18 -27.57 10.44 29.04
CA ALA A 18 -28.53 10.60 30.11
C ALA A 18 -29.91 11.14 29.66
N SER A 19 -30.00 11.84 28.51
CA SER A 19 -31.24 12.49 28.05
C SER A 19 -32.17 11.61 27.20
N SER A 20 -31.78 10.35 26.88
CA SER A 20 -32.55 9.44 26.01
C SER A 20 -33.27 8.30 26.73
N GLY A 21 -33.40 8.38 28.04
CA GLY A 21 -33.94 7.30 28.91
C GLY A 21 -35.40 7.48 29.39
N ALA A 22 -36.35 8.01 28.59
CA ALA A 22 -37.74 7.96 28.95
C ALA A 22 -38.69 8.07 27.73
N LEU A 23 -38.99 6.94 27.12
CA LEU A 23 -40.21 6.76 26.33
C LEU A 23 -40.77 5.38 26.58
N LYS A 24 -41.87 5.35 27.31
CA LYS A 24 -42.66 4.17 27.65
C LYS A 24 -43.29 3.58 26.39
N VAL A 25 -43.14 2.30 26.21
CA VAL A 25 -43.85 1.48 25.23
C VAL A 25 -45.25 1.16 25.78
N SER A 26 -46.29 1.59 25.11
CA SER A 26 -47.64 1.06 25.26
C SER A 26 -47.93 0.10 24.12
N SER A 27 -48.22 -1.13 24.51
CA SER A 27 -48.66 -2.21 23.63
C SER A 27 -50.08 -1.97 23.14
N SER A 28 -50.35 -2.10 21.85
CA SER A 28 -51.66 -2.53 21.35
C SER A 28 -51.47 -3.37 20.09
N GLN A 29 -51.93 -4.60 20.22
CA GLN A 29 -52.17 -5.56 19.14
C GLN A 29 -53.26 -5.03 18.20
N ASN A 30 -53.07 -5.17 16.88
CA ASN A 30 -54.13 -5.74 16.05
C ASN A 30 -53.61 -6.10 14.66
N ALA A 31 -53.92 -7.32 14.30
CA ALA A 31 -53.74 -7.91 13.00
C ALA A 31 -54.67 -7.31 11.95
N ASN A 32 -54.19 -7.21 10.70
CA ASN A 32 -54.96 -7.58 9.51
C ASN A 32 -54.11 -7.46 8.24
N THR A 33 -53.98 -8.56 7.57
CA THR A 33 -53.57 -8.68 6.16
C THR A 33 -54.74 -8.35 5.26
N PRO A 34 -54.55 -7.76 4.08
CA PRO A 34 -55.05 -8.42 2.88
C PRO A 34 -54.12 -8.33 1.66
N GLN A 35 -54.01 -9.42 1.06
CA GLN A 35 -53.96 -9.89 -0.32
C GLN A 35 -53.82 -8.90 -1.51
N ALA A 36 -52.81 -9.28 -2.37
CA ALA A 36 -52.86 -9.50 -3.83
C ALA A 36 -53.16 -8.39 -4.85
N LYS A 37 -52.13 -8.15 -5.63
CA LYS A 37 -51.95 -7.94 -7.11
C LYS A 37 -53.05 -7.18 -7.90
N PRO A 38 -52.63 -6.45 -8.99
CA PRO A 38 -52.23 -7.08 -10.23
C PRO A 38 -51.05 -6.44 -11.00
N SER A 39 -50.54 -7.29 -11.89
CA SER A 39 -49.52 -7.09 -12.89
C SER A 39 -49.88 -6.08 -13.98
N LEU A 40 -48.93 -5.23 -14.37
CA LEU A 40 -48.94 -4.52 -15.64
C LEU A 40 -47.75 -4.96 -16.51
N LYS A 41 -48.08 -5.38 -17.75
CA LYS A 41 -47.13 -5.75 -18.80
C LYS A 41 -46.44 -4.52 -19.38
N PRO A 42 -45.20 -4.61 -19.85
CA PRO A 42 -44.55 -3.50 -20.55
C PRO A 42 -45.00 -3.40 -22.00
N GLU A 43 -45.38 -2.20 -22.41
CA GLU A 43 -45.62 -1.79 -23.80
C GLU A 43 -44.28 -1.68 -24.56
N LYS A 44 -44.28 -2.20 -25.77
CA LYS A 44 -43.17 -2.14 -26.75
C LYS A 44 -43.04 -0.72 -27.29
N ALA A 45 -41.86 -0.11 -27.12
CA ALA A 45 -41.45 1.05 -27.91
C ALA A 45 -40.63 0.56 -29.10
N GLU A 46 -41.06 0.90 -30.32
CA GLU A 46 -40.41 0.64 -31.61
C GLU A 46 -39.09 1.44 -31.71
N ALA A 47 -38.02 0.72 -32.02
CA ALA A 47 -36.73 1.31 -32.36
C ALA A 47 -36.71 1.71 -33.84
N ALA A 48 -36.59 3.00 -34.10
CA ALA A 48 -36.32 3.53 -35.44
C ALA A 48 -34.85 3.30 -35.81
N THR A 49 -34.65 2.44 -36.77
CA THR A 49 -33.35 2.16 -37.42
C THR A 49 -32.96 3.31 -38.34
N LEU A 50 -31.91 4.04 -38.02
CA LEU A 50 -31.21 4.94 -38.91
C LEU A 50 -30.07 4.19 -39.58
N THR A 51 -30.21 3.93 -40.90
CA THR A 51 -29.15 3.39 -41.77
C THR A 51 -28.19 4.50 -42.21
N PRO A 52 -26.86 4.28 -42.14
CA PRO A 52 -25.90 5.23 -42.74
C PRO A 52 -25.81 5.07 -44.27
N PRO A 53 -25.45 6.14 -45.01
CA PRO A 53 -25.39 6.14 -46.45
C PRO A 53 -24.20 5.32 -47.00
N PRO A 54 -24.28 4.83 -48.25
CA PRO A 54 -23.30 3.88 -48.81
C PRO A 54 -21.98 4.57 -49.20
N VAL A 55 -20.88 3.97 -48.74
CA VAL A 55 -19.53 4.32 -49.20
C VAL A 55 -19.28 3.72 -50.58
N LYS A 56 -18.92 4.55 -51.53
CA LYS A 56 -18.51 4.15 -52.88
C LYS A 56 -17.17 3.39 -52.82
N LYS A 57 -17.16 2.16 -53.32
CA LYS A 57 -15.96 1.40 -53.64
C LYS A 57 -15.24 2.05 -54.82
N SER A 58 -14.00 2.49 -54.65
CA SER A 58 -13.05 2.67 -55.72
C SER A 58 -12.07 1.51 -55.73
N SER A 59 -11.99 0.87 -56.85
CA SER A 59 -11.15 -0.26 -57.21
C SER A 59 -9.69 0.14 -57.41
N ASN A 60 -8.82 -0.85 -57.20
CA ASN A 60 -7.42 -0.97 -57.63
C ASN A 60 -6.37 -0.28 -56.73
N ILE A 61 -5.78 -1.07 -55.85
CA ILE A 61 -4.37 -0.94 -55.51
C ILE A 61 -3.76 -2.34 -55.63
N GLU A 62 -2.77 -2.41 -56.49
CA GLU A 62 -1.96 -3.59 -56.80
C GLU A 62 -1.25 -4.12 -55.55
N GLU A 63 -1.19 -5.43 -55.39
CA GLU A 63 -0.35 -6.13 -54.44
C GLU A 63 1.14 -5.85 -54.74
N GLU A 64 1.75 -4.89 -54.06
CA GLU A 64 3.19 -4.87 -53.92
C GLU A 64 3.59 -5.83 -52.78
N LYS A 65 4.22 -6.93 -53.18
CA LYS A 65 4.98 -7.81 -52.31
C LYS A 65 6.12 -7.00 -51.65
N SER A 66 5.92 -6.56 -50.41
CA SER A 66 7.05 -6.04 -49.62
C SER A 66 7.97 -7.19 -49.21
N GLU A 67 9.15 -7.18 -49.81
CA GLU A 67 10.32 -7.96 -49.39
C GLU A 67 10.58 -7.75 -47.91
N LYS A 68 10.67 -8.85 -47.15
CA LYS A 68 11.25 -8.87 -45.82
C LYS A 68 12.72 -8.45 -45.93
N LYS A 69 13.02 -7.16 -45.71
CA LYS A 69 14.39 -6.69 -45.57
C LYS A 69 14.92 -7.12 -44.20
N ASP A 70 16.09 -7.71 -44.24
CA ASP A 70 16.96 -8.13 -43.16
C ASP A 70 17.08 -7.05 -42.05
N GLU A 71 16.38 -7.21 -40.94
CA GLU A 71 16.45 -6.31 -39.77
C GLU A 71 17.86 -6.32 -39.10
N GLY A 72 18.68 -7.34 -39.35
CA GLY A 72 20.06 -7.45 -38.83
C GLY A 72 21.06 -6.45 -39.40
N ASN A 73 20.71 -5.76 -40.51
CA ASN A 73 21.68 -4.95 -41.27
C ASN A 73 21.63 -3.44 -40.92
N ILE A 74 20.56 -2.97 -40.26
CA ILE A 74 20.38 -1.54 -39.95
C ILE A 74 21.33 -1.08 -38.84
N PHE A 75 21.47 -1.88 -37.78
CA PHE A 75 22.34 -1.55 -36.63
C PHE A 75 23.82 -1.57 -36.97
N GLN A 76 24.29 -2.55 -37.79
CA GLN A 76 25.68 -2.60 -38.21
C GLN A 76 26.08 -1.38 -39.05
N ASN A 77 25.16 -0.83 -39.85
CA ASN A 77 25.40 0.36 -40.64
C ASN A 77 25.43 1.65 -39.81
N LEU A 78 24.61 1.75 -38.76
CA LEU A 78 24.55 2.94 -37.88
C LEU A 78 25.81 3.11 -37.03
N PHE A 79 26.44 2.02 -36.61
CA PHE A 79 27.66 2.02 -35.80
C PHE A 79 28.93 1.72 -36.59
N SER A 80 28.84 1.63 -37.93
CA SER A 80 30.02 1.49 -38.81
C SER A 80 30.91 2.73 -38.74
N ASN A 81 32.21 2.55 -38.96
CA ASN A 81 33.20 3.64 -39.00
C ASN A 81 33.38 4.47 -37.71
N GLY A 82 33.12 3.88 -36.52
CA GLY A 82 33.31 4.58 -35.24
C GLY A 82 32.26 5.63 -34.92
N ASN A 83 31.09 5.58 -35.55
CA ASN A 83 29.97 6.49 -35.30
C ASN A 83 29.46 6.34 -33.87
N LYS A 84 29.32 7.45 -33.13
CA LYS A 84 28.94 7.47 -31.72
C LYS A 84 27.58 8.11 -31.52
N VAL A 85 26.85 7.64 -30.53
CA VAL A 85 25.57 8.26 -30.11
C VAL A 85 25.89 9.47 -29.21
N LEU A 86 25.67 10.69 -29.73
CA LEU A 86 25.95 11.93 -29.00
C LEU A 86 24.98 12.16 -27.85
N THR A 87 23.75 11.68 -27.96
CA THR A 87 22.68 11.85 -26.97
C THR A 87 22.69 10.80 -25.87
N ALA A 88 23.65 9.86 -25.86
CA ALA A 88 23.83 8.86 -24.79
C ALA A 88 24.20 9.52 -23.45
N GLU A 89 24.09 8.76 -22.36
CA GLU A 89 24.36 9.26 -21.00
C GLU A 89 25.76 9.82 -20.82
N ASN A 90 26.74 9.19 -21.47
CA ASN A 90 28.13 9.60 -21.50
C ASN A 90 28.53 10.27 -22.84
N GLY A 91 27.56 10.71 -23.62
CA GLY A 91 27.76 11.37 -24.90
C GLY A 91 27.95 12.89 -24.75
N ASP A 92 28.56 13.53 -25.77
CA ASP A 92 28.88 14.97 -25.79
C ASP A 92 27.62 15.85 -25.70
N LEU A 93 26.45 15.31 -25.96
CA LEU A 93 25.13 15.98 -25.93
C LEU A 93 24.13 15.22 -25.09
N SER A 94 24.58 14.66 -23.98
CA SER A 94 23.71 13.88 -23.09
C SER A 94 22.37 14.59 -22.85
N VAL A 95 21.28 13.83 -23.05
CA VAL A 95 19.91 14.28 -22.78
C VAL A 95 19.31 13.45 -21.64
N ASN A 96 18.22 13.96 -21.04
CA ASN A 96 17.53 13.25 -19.97
C ASN A 96 16.89 11.94 -20.48
N SER A 97 16.54 11.06 -19.56
CA SER A 97 15.99 9.74 -19.88
C SER A 97 14.69 9.78 -20.67
N GLU A 98 13.89 10.84 -20.51
CA GLU A 98 12.64 11.04 -21.23
C GLU A 98 12.91 11.37 -22.70
N THR A 99 13.81 12.32 -22.98
CA THR A 99 14.20 12.70 -24.34
C THR A 99 14.93 11.55 -25.05
N ARG A 100 15.70 10.70 -24.33
CA ARG A 100 16.35 9.50 -24.91
C ARG A 100 15.37 8.45 -25.41
N ARG A 101 14.13 8.46 -24.98
CA ARG A 101 13.08 7.56 -25.51
C ARG A 101 12.51 8.02 -26.84
N MET A 102 12.68 9.30 -27.17
CA MET A 102 12.01 9.95 -28.30
C MET A 102 12.95 10.22 -29.45
N LEU A 103 14.27 10.33 -29.22
CA LEU A 103 15.22 10.71 -30.26
C LEU A 103 16.63 10.16 -30.01
N VAL A 104 17.40 10.01 -31.10
CA VAL A 104 18.82 9.65 -31.10
C VAL A 104 19.53 10.53 -32.12
N LEU A 105 20.67 11.14 -31.72
CA LEU A 105 21.57 11.83 -32.62
C LEU A 105 22.97 11.17 -32.60
N PHE A 106 23.45 10.83 -33.78
CA PHE A 106 24.78 10.26 -33.98
C PHE A 106 25.82 11.32 -34.34
N SER A 107 27.11 10.98 -34.20
CA SER A 107 28.25 11.87 -34.52
C SER A 107 28.37 12.22 -36.01
N ASP A 108 27.84 11.36 -36.89
CA ASP A 108 27.77 11.63 -38.34
C ASP A 108 26.59 12.51 -38.74
N GLY A 109 25.76 12.94 -37.79
CA GLY A 109 24.56 13.74 -38.04
C GLY A 109 23.30 12.94 -38.30
N THR A 110 23.35 11.61 -38.29
CA THR A 110 22.15 10.77 -38.39
C THR A 110 21.23 11.06 -37.21
N TYR A 111 20.00 11.49 -37.51
CA TYR A 111 19.01 11.90 -36.54
C TYR A 111 17.75 11.04 -36.65
N LEU A 112 17.47 10.29 -35.61
CA LEU A 112 16.32 9.40 -35.51
C LEU A 112 15.33 9.92 -34.47
N ILE A 113 14.05 9.89 -34.79
CA ILE A 113 12.97 10.35 -33.90
C ILE A 113 11.90 9.27 -33.88
N ASP A 114 11.35 9.00 -32.69
CA ASP A 114 10.17 8.15 -32.56
C ASP A 114 8.97 8.79 -33.28
N GLU A 115 8.35 8.03 -34.17
CA GLU A 115 7.26 8.54 -35.00
C GLU A 115 6.08 9.08 -34.19
N ALA A 116 5.77 8.45 -33.04
CA ALA A 116 4.71 8.88 -32.14
C ALA A 116 5.01 10.22 -31.47
N HIS A 117 6.29 10.58 -31.32
CA HIS A 117 6.74 11.79 -30.61
C HIS A 117 7.32 12.88 -31.52
N ARG A 118 7.10 12.80 -32.83
CA ARG A 118 7.68 13.76 -33.83
C ARG A 118 7.36 15.22 -33.56
N PHE A 119 6.29 15.54 -32.86
CA PHE A 119 5.87 16.89 -32.50
C PHE A 119 5.99 17.16 -30.99
N ASP A 120 6.62 16.27 -30.22
CA ASP A 120 6.83 16.48 -28.78
C ASP A 120 7.71 17.69 -28.49
N GLY A 121 7.37 18.43 -27.44
CA GLY A 121 8.08 19.63 -27.04
C GLY A 121 9.57 19.41 -26.76
N ASN A 122 9.94 18.24 -26.19
CA ASN A 122 11.34 17.88 -25.91
C ASN A 122 12.11 17.64 -27.21
N VAL A 123 11.50 16.98 -28.20
CA VAL A 123 12.08 16.73 -29.53
C VAL A 123 12.30 18.04 -30.28
N LEU A 124 11.29 18.91 -30.31
CA LEU A 124 11.36 20.22 -30.96
C LEU A 124 12.40 21.12 -30.29
N ASN A 125 12.44 21.15 -28.97
CA ASN A 125 13.42 21.93 -28.19
C ASN A 125 14.85 21.42 -28.42
N PHE A 126 15.07 20.10 -28.37
CA PHE A 126 16.37 19.49 -28.68
C PHE A 126 16.83 19.86 -30.09
N THR A 127 15.96 19.75 -31.08
CA THR A 127 16.25 20.09 -32.48
C THR A 127 16.66 21.56 -32.61
N ALA A 128 15.95 22.47 -31.93
CA ALA A 128 16.28 23.90 -31.92
C ALA A 128 17.65 24.17 -31.25
N ILE A 129 17.95 23.53 -30.14
CA ILE A 129 19.24 23.63 -29.43
C ILE A 129 20.38 23.12 -30.30
N ALA A 130 20.21 21.97 -30.93
CA ALA A 130 21.22 21.37 -31.78
C ALA A 130 21.53 22.23 -33.01
N LYS A 131 20.50 22.81 -33.66
CA LYS A 131 20.68 23.80 -34.74
C LYS A 131 21.40 25.05 -34.25
N ARG A 132 21.07 25.58 -33.07
CA ARG A 132 21.72 26.76 -32.47
C ARG A 132 23.20 26.49 -32.18
N ARG A 133 23.56 25.27 -31.78
CA ARG A 133 24.94 24.82 -31.55
C ARG A 133 25.70 24.51 -32.85
N LYS A 134 25.06 24.69 -34.02
CA LYS A 134 25.63 24.40 -35.35
C LYS A 134 26.07 22.94 -35.53
N LEU A 135 25.35 22.00 -34.88
CA LEU A 135 25.64 20.59 -35.05
C LEU A 135 25.16 20.12 -36.42
N VAL A 136 25.89 19.16 -37.00
CA VAL A 136 25.44 18.49 -38.22
C VAL A 136 24.23 17.62 -37.88
N ILE A 137 23.09 17.93 -38.45
CA ILE A 137 21.86 17.17 -38.30
C ILE A 137 21.28 16.92 -39.68
N HIS A 138 21.15 15.67 -40.07
CA HIS A 138 20.48 15.27 -41.31
C HIS A 138 18.97 15.35 -41.16
N THR A 139 18.24 15.17 -42.25
CA THR A 139 16.79 15.07 -42.23
C THR A 139 16.39 13.93 -41.26
N PRO A 140 15.50 14.17 -40.31
CA PRO A 140 15.09 13.15 -39.35
C PRO A 140 14.51 11.94 -40.07
N LYS A 141 14.92 10.74 -39.63
CA LYS A 141 14.26 9.49 -39.98
C LYS A 141 13.36 9.11 -38.83
N TYR A 142 12.14 8.73 -39.15
CA TYR A 142 11.19 8.27 -38.16
C TYR A 142 11.31 6.77 -37.99
N VAL A 143 11.42 6.35 -36.72
CA VAL A 143 11.62 4.96 -36.31
C VAL A 143 10.71 4.66 -35.12
N SER A 144 10.60 3.42 -34.74
CA SER A 144 9.84 3.04 -33.56
C SER A 144 10.60 3.34 -32.25
N ALA A 145 9.87 3.54 -31.14
CA ALA A 145 10.48 3.68 -29.82
C ALA A 145 11.36 2.48 -29.43
N GLN A 146 11.04 1.30 -29.96
CA GLN A 146 11.82 0.08 -29.76
C GLN A 146 13.19 0.17 -30.43
N GLU A 147 13.27 0.68 -31.66
CA GLU A 147 14.53 0.90 -32.37
C GLU A 147 15.42 1.93 -31.67
N ILE A 148 14.83 3.03 -31.18
CA ILE A 148 15.56 4.04 -30.38
C ILE A 148 16.17 3.40 -29.13
N SER A 149 15.37 2.65 -28.39
CA SER A 149 15.84 1.95 -27.18
C SER A 149 16.96 0.96 -27.45
N ALA A 150 16.86 0.20 -28.54
CA ALA A 150 17.89 -0.75 -28.95
C ALA A 150 19.22 -0.05 -29.31
N ILE A 151 19.16 1.13 -29.95
CA ILE A 151 20.33 1.93 -30.31
C ILE A 151 21.05 2.41 -29.02
N TYR A 152 20.33 2.93 -28.04
CA TYR A 152 20.95 3.35 -26.79
C TYR A 152 21.55 2.18 -26.00
N ALA A 153 20.87 1.05 -25.98
CA ALA A 153 21.38 -0.18 -25.37
C ALA A 153 22.69 -0.65 -26.02
N TYR A 154 22.80 -0.54 -27.34
CA TYR A 154 24.03 -0.87 -28.08
C TYR A 154 25.13 0.18 -27.80
N ALA A 155 24.82 1.46 -27.78
CA ALA A 155 25.78 2.52 -27.54
C ALA A 155 26.41 2.49 -26.13
N THR A 156 25.66 2.02 -25.13
CA THR A 156 26.12 1.94 -23.73
C THR A 156 27.11 0.78 -23.48
N ARG A 157 27.14 -0.23 -24.37
CA ARG A 157 27.93 -1.47 -24.19
C ARG A 157 29.37 -1.41 -24.71
N GLY A 158 29.74 -0.44 -25.57
CA GLY A 158 31.05 -0.43 -26.21
C GLY A 158 31.26 -1.64 -27.13
N ALA A 159 32.15 -1.54 -28.13
CA ALA A 159 32.38 -2.56 -29.16
C ALA A 159 33.15 -3.82 -28.66
N GLY A 160 32.79 -4.37 -27.52
CA GLY A 160 33.33 -5.59 -26.93
C GLY A 160 32.25 -6.67 -26.79
N GLU A 161 32.23 -7.58 -27.71
CA GLU A 161 31.62 -8.91 -27.74
C GLU A 161 30.53 -9.25 -26.70
N ILE A 162 29.25 -9.13 -27.09
CA ILE A 162 28.23 -10.17 -26.85
C ILE A 162 27.20 -10.06 -27.98
N LYS A 163 27.09 -11.08 -28.83
CA LYS A 163 25.98 -11.26 -29.76
C LYS A 163 24.75 -11.65 -28.95
N MET A 164 23.97 -10.65 -28.47
CA MET A 164 22.64 -10.94 -27.93
C MET A 164 21.68 -11.14 -29.09
N SER A 165 20.80 -12.13 -28.98
CA SER A 165 19.68 -12.29 -29.91
C SER A 165 18.70 -11.11 -29.77
N ALA A 166 17.94 -10.80 -30.81
CA ALA A 166 16.93 -9.74 -30.74
C ALA A 166 15.96 -9.90 -29.54
N LYS A 167 15.67 -11.14 -29.15
CA LYS A 167 14.83 -11.49 -28.00
C LYS A 167 15.50 -11.10 -26.66
N GLU A 168 16.78 -11.36 -26.49
CA GLU A 168 17.52 -11.00 -25.25
C GLU A 168 17.66 -9.48 -25.08
N SER A 169 17.73 -8.72 -26.19
CA SER A 169 17.75 -7.25 -26.12
C SER A 169 16.40 -6.67 -25.70
N VAL A 170 15.29 -7.27 -26.12
CA VAL A 170 13.93 -6.88 -25.70
C VAL A 170 13.71 -7.20 -24.21
N ASP A 171 14.13 -8.38 -23.77
CA ASP A 171 14.00 -8.79 -22.36
C ASP A 171 14.80 -7.85 -21.43
N TYR A 172 16.01 -7.47 -21.82
CA TYR A 172 16.83 -6.51 -21.05
C TYR A 172 16.20 -5.11 -21.01
N GLN A 173 15.62 -4.64 -22.12
CA GLN A 173 14.92 -3.36 -22.14
C GLN A 173 13.70 -3.36 -21.21
N MET A 174 12.93 -4.43 -21.19
CA MET A 174 11.79 -4.57 -20.29
C MET A 174 12.23 -4.58 -18.81
N GLN A 175 13.41 -5.09 -18.48
CA GLN A 175 13.96 -5.00 -17.13
C GLN A 175 14.35 -3.56 -16.75
N ILE A 176 14.87 -2.78 -17.71
CA ILE A 176 15.12 -1.33 -17.51
C ILE A 176 13.80 -0.60 -17.29
N ASP A 177 12.77 -0.90 -18.07
CA ASP A 177 11.45 -0.29 -17.93
C ASP A 177 10.82 -0.67 -16.58
N PHE A 178 10.95 -1.93 -16.17
CA PHE A 178 10.55 -2.39 -14.83
C PHE A 178 11.21 -1.55 -13.73
N LEU A 179 12.53 -1.39 -13.77
CA LEU A 179 13.25 -0.54 -12.81
C LEU A 179 12.85 0.94 -12.90
N SER A 180 12.59 1.45 -14.10
CA SER A 180 12.13 2.83 -14.28
C SER A 180 10.80 3.08 -13.56
N VAL A 181 9.85 2.17 -13.69
CA VAL A 181 8.56 2.23 -12.97
C VAL A 181 8.78 2.15 -11.46
N ILE A 182 9.64 1.24 -10.99
CA ILE A 182 9.98 1.12 -9.56
C ILE A 182 10.67 2.38 -9.03
N ASN A 183 11.63 2.95 -9.75
CA ASN A 183 12.31 4.19 -9.35
C ASN A 183 11.33 5.35 -9.21
N ARG A 184 10.41 5.52 -10.16
CA ARG A 184 9.35 6.54 -10.09
C ARG A 184 8.44 6.32 -8.88
N ALA A 185 8.05 5.07 -8.62
CA ALA A 185 7.25 4.71 -7.47
C ALA A 185 7.98 4.97 -6.16
N ALA A 186 9.26 4.60 -6.07
CA ALA A 186 10.09 4.80 -4.89
C ALA A 186 10.28 6.30 -4.57
N ALA A 187 10.49 7.14 -5.58
CA ALA A 187 10.59 8.59 -5.42
C ALA A 187 9.31 9.23 -4.86
N LYS A 188 8.14 8.67 -5.18
CA LYS A 188 6.82 9.11 -4.68
C LYS A 188 6.37 8.39 -3.41
N LYS A 189 7.16 7.47 -2.85
CA LYS A 189 6.82 6.59 -1.71
C LYS A 189 5.50 5.85 -1.91
N VAL A 190 5.36 5.25 -3.09
CA VAL A 190 4.19 4.46 -3.51
C VAL A 190 4.12 3.18 -2.70
N SER A 191 2.99 2.87 -2.07
CA SER A 191 2.83 1.59 -1.35
C SER A 191 2.59 0.42 -2.29
N ASP A 192 1.76 0.62 -3.32
CA ASP A 192 1.40 -0.44 -4.27
C ASP A 192 1.35 0.14 -5.70
N ILE A 193 1.93 -0.60 -6.65
CA ILE A 193 1.82 -0.33 -8.09
C ILE A 193 0.83 -1.32 -8.66
N HIS A 194 -0.13 -0.83 -9.42
CA HIS A 194 -1.14 -1.64 -10.11
C HIS A 194 -0.92 -1.52 -11.61
N VAL A 195 -0.69 -2.63 -12.27
CA VAL A 195 -0.53 -2.74 -13.74
C VAL A 195 -1.72 -3.52 -14.28
N ILE A 196 -2.53 -2.88 -15.06
CA ILE A 196 -3.74 -3.45 -15.66
C ILE A 196 -3.49 -3.53 -17.16
N VAL A 197 -3.41 -4.75 -17.70
CA VAL A 197 -3.18 -5.03 -19.11
C VAL A 197 -4.51 -5.48 -19.73
N ALA A 198 -5.04 -4.66 -20.64
CA ALA A 198 -6.25 -4.91 -21.41
C ALA A 198 -5.99 -4.41 -22.85
N ASP A 199 -6.92 -3.73 -23.50
CA ASP A 199 -6.70 -3.10 -24.82
C ASP A 199 -5.55 -2.07 -24.80
N SER A 200 -5.29 -1.50 -23.64
CA SER A 200 -4.08 -0.73 -23.30
C SER A 200 -3.58 -1.15 -21.91
N THR A 201 -2.37 -0.76 -21.57
CA THR A 201 -1.78 -1.01 -20.26
C THR A 201 -1.82 0.24 -19.42
N LEU A 202 -2.56 0.19 -18.31
CA LEU A 202 -2.66 1.27 -17.37
C LEU A 202 -1.81 0.99 -16.12
N ILE A 203 -0.90 1.91 -15.77
CA ILE A 203 -0.16 1.88 -14.51
C ILE A 203 -0.76 2.89 -13.55
N MET A 204 -1.15 2.39 -12.37
CA MET A 204 -1.66 3.21 -11.29
C MET A 204 -0.80 3.04 -10.04
N PHE A 205 -0.58 4.13 -9.33
CA PHE A 205 0.15 4.18 -8.08
C PHE A 205 -0.80 4.39 -6.90
N ARG A 206 -0.56 3.68 -5.81
CA ARG A 206 -1.23 3.96 -4.53
C ARG A 206 -0.32 4.82 -3.66
N VAL A 207 -0.66 6.09 -3.53
CA VAL A 207 0.09 7.08 -2.73
C VAL A 207 -0.77 7.56 -1.57
N ASN A 208 -0.31 7.39 -0.33
CA ASN A 208 -1.06 7.75 0.87
C ASN A 208 -2.48 7.13 0.91
N GLY A 209 -2.62 5.90 0.39
CA GLY A 209 -3.88 5.18 0.29
C GLY A 209 -4.82 5.61 -0.85
N MET A 210 -4.41 6.56 -1.69
CA MET A 210 -5.16 7.02 -2.88
C MET A 210 -4.58 6.40 -4.15
N MET A 211 -5.46 5.99 -5.08
CA MET A 211 -5.08 5.52 -6.40
C MET A 211 -4.89 6.71 -7.34
N GLU A 212 -3.77 6.75 -8.05
CA GLU A 212 -3.41 7.79 -9.00
C GLU A 212 -3.03 7.12 -10.33
N ARG A 213 -3.57 7.61 -11.45
CA ARG A 213 -3.14 7.20 -12.78
C ARG A 213 -1.75 7.79 -13.05
N GLU A 214 -0.80 6.96 -13.44
CA GLU A 214 0.59 7.38 -13.62
C GLU A 214 1.01 7.35 -15.09
N LEU A 215 0.83 6.21 -15.76
CA LEU A 215 1.30 5.97 -17.13
C LEU A 215 0.31 5.09 -17.88
N GLU A 216 0.30 5.23 -19.19
CA GLU A 216 -0.41 4.35 -20.11
C GLU A 216 0.52 3.92 -21.24
N TYR A 217 0.43 2.62 -21.62
CA TYR A 217 1.24 1.99 -22.65
C TYR A 217 0.37 1.08 -23.53
N SER A 218 0.95 0.52 -24.60
CA SER A 218 0.25 -0.48 -25.40
C SER A 218 0.06 -1.80 -24.63
N GLN A 219 -0.85 -2.64 -25.12
CA GLN A 219 -1.09 -3.97 -24.57
C GLN A 219 0.20 -4.82 -24.61
N GLU A 220 0.89 -4.84 -25.76
CA GLU A 220 2.11 -5.64 -25.98
C GLU A 220 3.21 -5.26 -24.99
N TRP A 221 3.38 -3.95 -24.72
CA TRP A 221 4.32 -3.49 -23.70
C TRP A 221 3.93 -4.03 -22.33
N GLY A 222 2.66 -3.99 -21.97
CA GLY A 222 2.16 -4.49 -20.69
C GLY A 222 2.38 -5.97 -20.50
N GLU A 223 2.10 -6.78 -21.50
CA GLU A 223 2.36 -8.22 -21.47
C GLU A 223 3.85 -8.54 -21.33
N ALA A 224 4.72 -7.81 -22.04
CA ALA A 224 6.16 -7.95 -21.91
C ALA A 224 6.64 -7.52 -20.53
N PHE A 225 6.09 -6.41 -19.98
CA PHE A 225 6.40 -5.92 -18.65
C PHE A 225 6.02 -6.92 -17.54
N VAL A 226 4.84 -7.53 -17.61
CA VAL A 226 4.38 -8.54 -16.65
C VAL A 226 5.32 -9.76 -16.66
N ARG A 227 5.71 -10.25 -17.85
CA ARG A 227 6.69 -11.34 -17.98
C ARG A 227 8.07 -10.97 -17.41
N ALA A 228 8.53 -9.76 -17.69
CA ALA A 228 9.82 -9.27 -17.16
C ALA A 228 9.81 -9.12 -15.65
N ALA A 229 8.68 -8.66 -15.06
CA ALA A 229 8.49 -8.58 -13.63
C ALA A 229 8.59 -9.96 -12.97
N PHE A 230 7.95 -10.98 -13.55
CA PHE A 230 8.03 -12.36 -13.07
C PHE A 230 9.47 -12.91 -13.19
N ALA A 231 10.10 -12.75 -14.35
CA ALA A 231 11.47 -13.19 -14.59
C ALA A 231 12.51 -12.52 -13.67
N SER A 232 12.22 -11.31 -13.20
CA SER A 232 13.07 -10.54 -12.28
C SER A 232 12.98 -11.00 -10.82
N ALA A 233 11.97 -11.79 -10.46
CA ALA A 233 11.75 -12.25 -9.09
C ALA A 233 12.82 -13.24 -8.64
N ASP A 234 13.18 -13.20 -7.35
CA ASP A 234 14.12 -14.14 -6.72
C ASP A 234 13.41 -15.40 -6.23
N ILE A 235 12.17 -15.21 -5.75
CA ILE A 235 11.29 -16.27 -5.26
C ILE A 235 10.02 -16.21 -6.11
N SER A 236 9.70 -17.28 -6.81
CA SER A 236 8.50 -17.41 -7.65
C SER A 236 8.24 -18.89 -7.94
N ASP A 237 7.05 -19.17 -8.45
CA ASP A 237 6.75 -20.45 -9.07
C ASP A 237 7.73 -20.74 -10.24
N ALA A 238 7.84 -22.00 -10.64
CA ALA A 238 8.84 -22.43 -11.63
C ALA A 238 8.65 -21.74 -12.99
N ASN A 239 7.39 -21.51 -13.41
CA ASN A 239 7.04 -20.93 -14.71
C ASN A 239 5.93 -19.90 -14.56
N TYR A 240 6.01 -18.83 -15.36
CA TYR A 240 4.92 -17.89 -15.49
C TYR A 240 3.76 -18.51 -16.28
N ALA A 241 2.56 -18.47 -15.73
CA ALA A 241 1.32 -18.90 -16.36
C ALA A 241 0.29 -17.76 -16.33
N GLN A 242 -0.06 -17.25 -17.51
CA GLN A 242 -0.95 -16.07 -17.64
C GLN A 242 -2.35 -16.29 -17.04
N ASN A 243 -2.82 -17.54 -16.99
CA ASN A 243 -4.16 -17.90 -16.55
C ASN A 243 -4.21 -18.40 -15.10
N GLU A 244 -3.12 -18.25 -14.35
CA GLU A 244 -3.00 -18.71 -12.97
C GLU A 244 -2.75 -17.55 -12.01
N PHE A 245 -3.21 -17.72 -10.77
CA PHE A 245 -2.88 -16.80 -9.68
C PHE A 245 -1.50 -17.16 -9.16
N GLN A 246 -0.52 -16.27 -9.34
CA GLN A 246 0.85 -16.54 -8.96
C GLN A 246 1.40 -15.43 -8.07
N GLY A 247 2.11 -15.83 -7.00
CA GLY A 247 2.85 -14.94 -6.14
C GLY A 247 4.35 -14.97 -6.46
N ALA A 248 5.03 -13.83 -6.30
CA ALA A 248 6.46 -13.76 -6.43
C ALA A 248 7.06 -12.68 -5.52
N GLN A 249 8.37 -12.76 -5.27
CA GLN A 249 9.08 -11.75 -4.49
C GLN A 249 10.41 -11.39 -5.13
N LYS A 250 10.70 -10.09 -5.22
CA LYS A 250 12.00 -9.54 -5.60
C LYS A 250 12.66 -8.90 -4.39
N LEU A 251 13.88 -9.33 -4.07
CA LEU A 251 14.67 -8.80 -2.96
C LEU A 251 15.51 -7.61 -3.43
N GLY A 252 15.64 -6.58 -2.58
CA GLY A 252 16.47 -5.41 -2.85
C GLY A 252 17.97 -5.70 -2.83
N SER A 253 18.38 -6.73 -2.06
CA SER A 253 19.77 -7.15 -1.92
C SER A 253 20.31 -7.91 -3.14
N THR A 254 19.47 -8.37 -4.05
CA THR A 254 19.85 -9.15 -5.21
C THR A 254 19.67 -8.34 -6.50
N PRO A 255 20.59 -8.43 -7.47
CA PRO A 255 20.39 -7.81 -8.78
C PRO A 255 19.25 -8.49 -9.55
N LEU A 256 18.74 -7.85 -10.58
CA LEU A 256 17.79 -8.47 -11.50
C LEU A 256 18.46 -9.62 -12.26
N ARG A 257 17.75 -10.72 -12.41
CA ARG A 257 18.25 -11.90 -13.13
C ARG A 257 18.56 -11.53 -14.59
N GLY A 258 19.65 -12.10 -15.14
CA GLY A 258 20.06 -11.87 -16.53
C GLY A 258 20.69 -10.51 -16.81
N THR A 259 21.06 -9.73 -15.78
CA THR A 259 21.64 -8.38 -15.95
C THR A 259 23.11 -8.28 -15.57
N ASP A 260 23.81 -9.41 -15.38
CA ASP A 260 25.22 -9.48 -14.95
C ASP A 260 25.52 -8.62 -13.70
N GLY A 261 24.56 -8.52 -12.80
CA GLY A 261 24.69 -7.76 -11.55
C GLY A 261 24.57 -6.24 -11.71
N LYS A 262 24.25 -5.72 -12.90
CA LYS A 262 24.25 -4.28 -13.19
C LYS A 262 22.96 -3.56 -12.77
N LEU A 263 21.83 -4.26 -12.75
CA LEU A 263 20.54 -3.67 -12.43
C LEU A 263 20.05 -4.13 -11.06
N THR A 264 19.88 -3.19 -10.14
CA THR A 264 19.39 -3.41 -8.76
C THR A 264 18.18 -2.53 -8.47
N LEU A 265 17.37 -2.94 -7.50
CA LEU A 265 16.30 -2.06 -7.00
C LEU A 265 16.89 -0.78 -6.38
N PRO A 266 16.09 0.30 -6.27
CA PRO A 266 16.49 1.47 -5.50
C PRO A 266 16.90 1.08 -4.07
N HIS A 267 17.96 1.65 -3.55
CA HIS A 267 18.53 1.31 -2.23
C HIS A 267 17.55 1.47 -1.05
N ASN A 268 16.50 2.28 -1.22
CA ASN A 268 15.44 2.45 -0.24
C ASN A 268 14.30 1.44 -0.38
N VAL A 269 14.34 0.52 -1.35
CA VAL A 269 13.36 -0.56 -1.54
C VAL A 269 13.98 -1.87 -1.08
N LEU A 270 13.51 -2.40 0.04
CA LEU A 270 14.00 -3.67 0.62
C LEU A 270 13.55 -4.89 -0.17
N ALA A 271 12.31 -4.86 -0.62
CA ALA A 271 11.72 -5.94 -1.42
C ALA A 271 10.46 -5.46 -2.14
N ILE A 272 10.03 -6.23 -3.11
CA ILE A 272 8.75 -6.07 -3.80
C ILE A 272 8.02 -7.41 -3.76
N ARG A 273 6.79 -7.42 -3.24
CA ARG A 273 5.87 -8.57 -3.39
C ARG A 273 5.07 -8.36 -4.65
N LEU A 274 5.05 -9.36 -5.52
CA LEU A 274 4.33 -9.34 -6.79
C LEU A 274 3.18 -10.34 -6.71
N GLN A 275 2.00 -9.93 -7.15
CA GLN A 275 0.84 -10.80 -7.28
C GLN A 275 0.30 -10.68 -8.70
N PHE A 276 0.37 -11.77 -9.43
CA PHE A 276 -0.13 -11.93 -10.79
C PHE A 276 -1.53 -12.52 -10.74
N ASN A 277 -2.48 -11.88 -11.41
CA ASN A 277 -3.87 -12.29 -11.38
C ASN A 277 -4.43 -12.33 -12.80
N PRO A 278 -5.00 -13.46 -13.24
CA PRO A 278 -5.83 -13.48 -14.43
C PRO A 278 -7.12 -12.68 -14.19
N VAL A 279 -7.55 -11.93 -15.20
CA VAL A 279 -8.79 -11.15 -15.17
C VAL A 279 -9.66 -11.57 -16.33
N ALA A 280 -10.98 -11.40 -16.20
CA ALA A 280 -11.92 -11.71 -17.26
C ALA A 280 -11.55 -11.05 -18.61
N PHE A 281 -11.99 -11.68 -19.70
CA PHE A 281 -11.75 -11.21 -21.07
C PHE A 281 -10.27 -11.19 -21.51
N GLY A 282 -9.43 -12.08 -20.95
CA GLY A 282 -8.02 -12.21 -21.33
C GLY A 282 -7.10 -11.11 -20.80
N SER A 283 -7.61 -10.21 -19.96
CA SER A 283 -6.82 -9.18 -19.31
C SER A 283 -5.93 -9.75 -18.21
N GLN A 284 -4.85 -9.03 -17.86
CA GLN A 284 -3.93 -9.39 -16.78
C GLN A 284 -3.87 -8.25 -15.75
N TYR A 285 -3.69 -8.63 -14.50
CA TYR A 285 -3.56 -7.67 -13.42
C TYR A 285 -2.39 -8.02 -12.51
N LEU A 286 -1.33 -7.21 -12.55
CA LEU A 286 -0.18 -7.32 -11.66
C LEU A 286 -0.27 -6.27 -10.56
N VAL A 287 -0.16 -6.70 -9.31
CA VAL A 287 0.01 -5.82 -8.15
C VAL A 287 1.41 -6.00 -7.59
N MET A 288 2.12 -4.90 -7.40
CA MET A 288 3.46 -4.88 -6.81
C MET A 288 3.45 -4.03 -5.55
N ARG A 289 3.61 -4.66 -4.39
CA ARG A 289 3.75 -3.99 -3.10
C ARG A 289 5.20 -3.72 -2.80
N LEU A 290 5.56 -2.45 -2.60
CA LEU A 290 6.91 -2.02 -2.29
C LEU A 290 7.10 -1.98 -0.77
N LEU A 291 8.13 -2.67 -0.30
CA LEU A 291 8.58 -2.65 1.10
C LEU A 291 9.81 -1.73 1.18
N TYR A 292 9.69 -0.64 1.93
CA TYR A 292 10.75 0.36 2.02
C TYR A 292 11.63 0.15 3.24
N ALA A 293 12.92 0.47 3.09
CA ALA A 293 13.78 0.69 4.24
C ALA A 293 13.21 1.83 5.11
N ASP A 294 13.42 1.77 6.41
CA ASP A 294 13.10 2.90 7.28
C ASP A 294 13.97 4.11 6.83
N ASP A 295 13.36 5.29 6.69
CA ASP A 295 14.09 6.51 6.32
C ASP A 295 15.17 6.89 7.35
N ASN A 296 15.14 6.28 8.52
CA ASN A 296 16.14 6.43 9.57
C ASN A 296 16.99 5.14 9.70
N PRO A 297 18.16 5.07 9.03
CA PRO A 297 19.01 3.88 9.04
C PRO A 297 19.53 3.48 10.44
N ASN A 298 19.47 4.38 11.42
CA ASN A 298 19.80 4.09 12.82
C ASN A 298 18.62 3.51 13.59
N GLY A 299 17.48 3.23 12.91
CA GLY A 299 16.33 2.51 13.44
C GLY A 299 15.94 2.94 14.86
N ASN A 300 15.56 4.21 15.06
CA ASN A 300 15.41 4.77 16.41
C ASN A 300 14.22 4.24 17.21
N GLY A 301 13.45 3.27 16.69
CA GLY A 301 12.24 2.80 17.38
C GLY A 301 11.24 3.94 17.68
N ASP A 302 11.30 5.03 16.92
CA ASP A 302 10.49 6.22 17.18
C ASP A 302 9.02 6.01 16.83
N LEU A 303 8.26 5.61 17.84
CA LEU A 303 6.81 5.48 17.75
C LEU A 303 6.10 6.83 17.58
N LYS A 304 6.71 7.95 18.01
CA LYS A 304 6.12 9.29 17.86
C LYS A 304 5.99 9.69 16.40
N SER A 305 6.93 9.26 15.55
CA SER A 305 6.90 9.52 14.11
C SER A 305 5.72 8.83 13.41
N LEU A 306 5.12 7.80 14.00
CA LEU A 306 3.89 7.17 13.51
C LEU A 306 2.63 8.03 13.77
N GLY A 307 2.75 9.11 14.54
CA GLY A 307 1.64 9.98 14.92
C GLY A 307 1.03 9.65 16.29
N LEU A 308 1.70 8.80 17.09
CA LEU A 308 1.26 8.51 18.46
C LEU A 308 1.49 9.73 19.37
N GLY A 309 0.48 10.02 20.18
CA GLY A 309 0.56 11.05 21.22
C GLY A 309 1.20 10.54 22.53
N GLU A 310 1.45 11.44 23.47
CA GLU A 310 2.11 11.09 24.74
C GLU A 310 1.35 10.01 25.53
N ARG A 311 0.01 10.02 25.47
CA ARG A 311 -0.82 8.98 26.10
C ARG A 311 -0.54 7.60 25.51
N GLU A 312 -0.59 7.46 24.20
CA GLU A 312 -0.35 6.19 23.54
C GLU A 312 1.10 5.72 23.74
N LEU A 313 2.06 6.64 23.70
CA LEU A 313 3.46 6.33 23.98
C LEU A 313 3.64 5.78 25.39
N ASN A 314 2.96 6.36 26.39
CA ASN A 314 2.97 5.86 27.76
C ASN A 314 2.32 4.48 27.87
N LEU A 315 1.18 4.24 27.22
CA LEU A 315 0.54 2.92 27.21
C LEU A 315 1.45 1.85 26.57
N PHE A 316 2.07 2.16 25.43
CA PHE A 316 3.08 1.26 24.82
C PHE A 316 4.28 1.02 25.76
N TYR A 317 4.77 2.05 26.45
CA TYR A 317 5.83 1.88 27.44
C TYR A 317 5.42 0.93 28.58
N ARG A 318 4.23 1.10 29.15
CA ARG A 318 3.69 0.20 30.18
C ARG A 318 3.62 -1.25 29.69
N LEU A 319 3.18 -1.49 28.47
CA LEU A 319 3.13 -2.83 27.88
C LEU A 319 4.54 -3.43 27.67
N ARG A 320 5.53 -2.63 27.25
CA ARG A 320 6.93 -3.08 27.12
C ARG A 320 7.62 -3.29 28.47
N ALA A 321 7.18 -2.60 29.51
CA ALA A 321 7.74 -2.75 30.85
C ALA A 321 7.40 -4.11 31.49
N THR A 322 6.32 -4.77 31.05
CA THR A 322 5.94 -6.10 31.53
C THR A 322 6.86 -7.17 30.93
N ALA A 323 7.34 -8.08 31.78
CA ALA A 323 8.25 -9.15 31.39
C ALA A 323 7.52 -10.34 30.76
N VAL A 324 6.22 -10.50 31.02
CA VAL A 324 5.43 -11.66 30.62
C VAL A 324 4.07 -11.25 30.08
N GLY A 325 3.47 -12.13 29.29
CA GLY A 325 2.11 -12.00 28.80
C GLY A 325 2.02 -11.65 27.31
N LEU A 326 0.81 -11.54 26.82
CA LEU A 326 0.48 -11.42 25.40
C LEU A 326 -0.05 -10.02 25.08
N ASN A 327 0.55 -9.39 24.09
CA ASN A 327 0.15 -8.11 23.52
C ASN A 327 -0.23 -8.32 22.05
N ILE A 328 -1.43 -7.91 21.64
CA ILE A 328 -1.94 -8.12 20.28
C ILE A 328 -2.24 -6.79 19.60
N VAL A 329 -1.64 -6.58 18.41
CA VAL A 329 -1.92 -5.42 17.55
C VAL A 329 -2.86 -5.85 16.43
N ALA A 330 -4.09 -5.37 16.47
CA ALA A 330 -5.12 -5.69 15.49
C ALA A 330 -5.38 -4.54 14.50
N GLY A 331 -6.04 -4.85 13.43
CA GLY A 331 -6.49 -3.91 12.40
C GLY A 331 -6.57 -4.56 11.02
N PRO A 332 -7.22 -3.92 10.06
CA PRO A 332 -7.28 -4.41 8.69
C PRO A 332 -5.92 -4.42 8.01
N THR A 333 -5.84 -5.04 6.84
CA THR A 333 -4.66 -4.97 5.98
C THR A 333 -4.31 -3.53 5.65
N GLY A 334 -3.03 -3.18 5.77
CA GLY A 334 -2.53 -1.84 5.52
C GLY A 334 -2.79 -0.82 6.64
N SER A 335 -3.21 -1.26 7.84
CA SER A 335 -3.35 -0.38 9.02
C SER A 335 -2.02 -0.04 9.72
N GLY A 336 -0.88 -0.59 9.26
CA GLY A 336 0.44 -0.31 9.80
C GLY A 336 0.85 -1.18 10.98
N LYS A 337 0.22 -2.34 11.21
CA LYS A 337 0.53 -3.26 12.31
C LYS A 337 2.01 -3.64 12.34
N SER A 338 2.55 -4.14 11.21
CA SER A 338 3.96 -4.58 11.10
C SER A 338 4.93 -3.44 11.41
N THR A 339 4.68 -2.23 10.91
CA THR A 339 5.52 -1.05 11.20
C THR A 339 5.47 -0.66 12.68
N THR A 340 4.29 -0.71 13.30
CA THR A 340 4.15 -0.41 14.75
C THR A 340 4.87 -1.44 15.60
N LEU A 341 4.71 -2.74 15.27
CA LEU A 341 5.42 -3.81 15.98
C LEU A 341 6.93 -3.71 15.80
N GLN A 342 7.41 -3.53 14.58
CA GLN A 342 8.83 -3.35 14.30
C GLN A 342 9.44 -2.24 15.17
N ARG A 343 8.85 -1.04 15.15
CA ARG A 343 9.35 0.09 15.95
C ARG A 343 9.23 -0.15 17.44
N ASN A 344 8.17 -0.83 17.86
CA ASN A 344 7.98 -1.21 19.26
C ASN A 344 9.05 -2.21 19.72
N MET A 345 9.42 -3.20 18.89
CA MET A 345 10.49 -4.14 19.18
C MET A 345 11.86 -3.46 19.22
N ILE A 346 12.17 -2.61 18.26
CA ILE A 346 13.41 -1.82 18.27
C ILE A 346 13.50 -0.98 19.56
N LYS A 347 12.40 -0.31 19.94
CA LYS A 347 12.34 0.48 21.16
C LYS A 347 12.52 -0.36 22.41
N LEU A 348 11.92 -1.55 22.46
CA LEU A 348 12.07 -2.50 23.56
C LEU A 348 13.53 -2.96 23.72
N ILE A 349 14.19 -3.32 22.62
CA ILE A 349 15.61 -3.71 22.61
C ILE A 349 16.49 -2.56 23.13
N GLN A 350 16.22 -1.33 22.71
CA GLN A 350 16.94 -0.13 23.17
C GLN A 350 16.72 0.13 24.66
N GLU A 351 15.48 0.02 25.15
CA GLU A 351 15.13 0.22 26.57
C GLU A 351 15.77 -0.84 27.50
N ARG A 352 16.12 -2.01 26.94
CA ARG A 352 16.82 -3.10 27.63
C ARG A 352 18.32 -3.17 27.28
N ASN A 353 18.91 -2.10 26.70
CA ASN A 353 20.32 -2.00 26.32
C ASN A 353 20.82 -3.15 25.41
N GLY A 354 19.93 -3.85 24.71
CA GLY A 354 20.28 -5.04 23.93
C GLY A 354 20.55 -6.31 24.74
N GLU A 355 20.27 -6.30 26.05
CA GLU A 355 20.51 -7.40 26.98
C GLU A 355 19.39 -8.44 27.01
N ILE A 356 18.58 -8.50 25.95
CA ILE A 356 17.46 -9.44 25.79
C ILE A 356 17.56 -10.20 24.48
N ASN A 357 17.08 -11.44 24.49
CA ASN A 357 16.94 -12.26 23.30
C ASN A 357 15.54 -12.08 22.70
N VAL A 358 15.47 -11.30 21.63
CA VAL A 358 14.23 -11.09 20.85
C VAL A 358 14.21 -12.02 19.66
N ILE A 359 13.22 -12.89 19.58
CA ILE A 359 13.02 -13.82 18.46
C ILE A 359 11.72 -13.48 17.76
N THR A 360 11.74 -13.38 16.42
CA THR A 360 10.53 -13.19 15.63
C THR A 360 10.26 -14.40 14.72
N VAL A 361 8.99 -14.70 14.49
CA VAL A 361 8.54 -15.69 13.49
C VAL A 361 7.58 -14.98 12.55
N GLU A 362 7.97 -14.86 11.28
CA GLU A 362 7.28 -14.02 10.30
C GLU A 362 7.17 -14.73 8.92
N ASP A 363 6.10 -14.48 8.18
CA ASP A 363 5.80 -15.09 6.87
C ASP A 363 5.66 -14.05 5.73
N PRO A 364 6.75 -13.64 5.07
CA PRO A 364 8.11 -13.49 5.59
C PRO A 364 8.29 -12.16 6.36
N PRO A 365 9.47 -11.90 6.97
CA PRO A 365 9.79 -10.60 7.57
C PRO A 365 9.62 -9.44 6.57
N GLU A 366 8.89 -8.39 6.99
CA GLU A 366 8.69 -7.20 6.15
C GLU A 366 9.79 -6.16 6.33
N TYR A 367 10.30 -6.04 7.55
CA TYR A 367 11.29 -5.04 7.91
C TYR A 367 12.36 -5.63 8.82
N PRO A 368 13.62 -5.19 8.70
CA PRO A 368 14.65 -5.61 9.62
C PRO A 368 14.41 -5.02 11.02
N ILE A 369 14.67 -5.82 12.05
CA ILE A 369 14.63 -5.42 13.47
C ILE A 369 16.04 -5.60 14.03
N PRO A 370 16.85 -4.52 14.09
CA PRO A 370 18.20 -4.61 14.63
C PRO A 370 18.20 -5.16 16.07
N GLY A 371 19.01 -6.20 16.30
CA GLY A 371 19.08 -6.89 17.58
C GLY A 371 18.12 -8.05 17.77
N ALA A 372 17.14 -8.26 16.87
CA ALA A 372 16.27 -9.43 16.88
C ALA A 372 16.81 -10.57 15.98
N ARG A 373 16.41 -11.80 16.29
CA ARG A 373 16.62 -12.99 15.45
C ARG A 373 15.32 -13.27 14.71
N GLN A 374 15.27 -12.86 13.44
CA GLN A 374 14.07 -12.98 12.61
C GLN A 374 14.08 -14.31 11.88
N MET A 375 13.13 -15.18 12.21
CA MET A 375 12.95 -16.51 11.59
C MET A 375 11.90 -16.40 10.48
N PRO A 376 12.28 -16.52 9.20
CA PRO A 376 11.33 -16.51 8.11
C PRO A 376 10.66 -17.86 7.93
N VAL A 377 9.39 -17.88 7.58
CA VAL A 377 8.68 -19.05 7.07
C VAL A 377 8.70 -18.97 5.54
N THR A 378 9.43 -19.87 4.87
CA THR A 378 9.71 -19.72 3.43
C THR A 378 9.49 -20.96 2.57
N ASN A 379 9.27 -22.14 3.15
CA ASN A 379 9.36 -23.41 2.44
C ASN A 379 7.99 -24.10 2.29
N ALA A 380 6.92 -23.37 2.01
CA ALA A 380 5.59 -23.94 1.90
C ALA A 380 4.91 -23.49 0.61
N ASN A 381 4.31 -24.45 -0.10
CA ASN A 381 3.63 -24.22 -1.37
C ASN A 381 2.10 -24.11 -1.21
N THR A 382 1.54 -24.69 -0.14
CA THR A 382 0.12 -24.62 0.20
C THR A 382 -0.11 -23.85 1.50
N GLU A 383 -1.34 -23.41 1.75
CA GLU A 383 -1.68 -22.72 3.01
C GLU A 383 -1.57 -23.64 4.22
N GLU A 384 -1.87 -24.95 4.04
CA GLU A 384 -1.71 -25.97 5.09
C GLU A 384 -0.23 -26.17 5.44
N GLU A 385 0.65 -26.28 4.43
CA GLU A 385 2.10 -26.38 4.63
C GLU A 385 2.65 -25.13 5.32
N LYS A 386 2.14 -23.94 4.97
CA LYS A 386 2.55 -22.68 5.63
C LYS A 386 2.17 -22.66 7.11
N ASP A 387 0.96 -23.12 7.47
CA ASP A 387 0.53 -23.18 8.87
C ASP A 387 1.36 -24.20 9.67
N GLU A 388 1.70 -25.34 9.07
CA GLU A 388 2.59 -26.33 9.68
C GLU A 388 4.01 -25.79 9.89
N GLU A 389 4.62 -25.19 8.88
CA GLU A 389 5.96 -24.60 8.97
C GLU A 389 6.01 -23.42 9.95
N PHE A 390 4.96 -22.60 9.96
CA PHE A 390 4.80 -21.54 10.94
C PHE A 390 4.73 -22.09 12.37
N THR A 391 3.96 -23.14 12.59
CA THR A 391 3.84 -23.84 13.87
C THR A 391 5.16 -24.47 14.30
N LYS A 392 5.92 -25.07 13.39
CA LYS A 392 7.26 -25.61 13.66
C LYS A 392 8.24 -24.50 14.04
N ALA A 393 8.23 -23.38 13.30
CA ALA A 393 9.07 -22.22 13.60
C ALA A 393 8.76 -21.61 14.99
N LEU A 394 7.47 -21.49 15.36
CA LEU A 394 7.06 -21.06 16.70
C LEU A 394 7.54 -22.02 17.78
N SER A 395 7.42 -23.33 17.55
CA SER A 395 7.91 -24.35 18.50
C SER A 395 9.44 -24.29 18.65
N ALA A 396 10.17 -23.99 17.58
CA ALA A 396 11.62 -23.80 17.63
C ALA A 396 11.98 -22.51 18.39
N ALA A 397 11.27 -21.41 18.15
CA ALA A 397 11.46 -20.15 18.84
C ALA A 397 11.31 -20.30 20.35
N LEU A 398 10.27 -21.00 20.83
CA LEU A 398 10.04 -21.29 22.25
C LEU A 398 11.16 -22.07 22.93
N ARG A 399 11.99 -22.81 22.16
CA ARG A 399 13.14 -23.59 22.66
C ARG A 399 14.47 -22.87 22.48
N SER A 400 14.44 -21.65 21.95
CA SER A 400 15.65 -20.86 21.65
C SER A 400 15.93 -19.79 22.71
N ASP A 401 15.47 -20.01 23.95
CA ASP A 401 15.68 -19.12 25.11
C ASP A 401 15.26 -17.66 24.80
N PRO A 402 14.02 -17.40 24.39
CA PRO A 402 13.56 -16.06 24.09
C PRO A 402 13.14 -15.33 25.38
N ASP A 403 13.59 -14.09 25.59
CA ASP A 403 12.95 -13.17 26.55
C ASP A 403 11.68 -12.58 25.95
N VAL A 404 11.71 -12.28 24.65
CA VAL A 404 10.60 -11.69 23.91
C VAL A 404 10.38 -12.42 22.59
N MET A 405 9.14 -12.78 22.34
CA MET A 405 8.72 -13.35 21.05
C MET A 405 7.83 -12.37 20.30
N MET A 406 8.13 -12.15 19.01
CA MET A 406 7.21 -11.47 18.10
C MET A 406 6.70 -12.47 17.06
N VAL A 407 5.39 -12.66 17.02
CA VAL A 407 4.72 -13.55 16.09
C VAL A 407 4.01 -12.71 15.05
N GLY A 408 4.36 -12.89 13.78
CA GLY A 408 3.89 -12.04 12.68
C GLY A 408 2.37 -11.91 12.67
N GLU A 409 1.65 -13.03 12.74
CA GLU A 409 0.19 -13.04 12.78
C GLU A 409 -0.36 -14.35 13.37
N ILE A 410 -1.43 -14.26 14.16
CA ILE A 410 -2.20 -15.42 14.63
C ILE A 410 -3.29 -15.70 13.58
N ARG A 411 -3.11 -16.77 12.79
CA ARG A 411 -4.05 -17.16 11.72
C ARG A 411 -4.88 -18.38 12.06
N SER A 412 -4.36 -19.30 12.87
CA SER A 412 -4.97 -20.57 13.21
C SER A 412 -4.99 -20.81 14.73
N LEU A 413 -5.80 -21.77 15.16
CA LEU A 413 -5.82 -22.21 16.56
C LEU A 413 -4.49 -22.80 17.00
N SER A 414 -3.80 -23.54 16.12
CA SER A 414 -2.47 -24.11 16.39
C SER A 414 -1.43 -23.05 16.70
N ALA A 415 -1.42 -21.95 15.91
CA ALA A 415 -0.57 -20.79 16.18
C ALA A 415 -0.97 -20.08 17.48
N ALA A 416 -2.28 -19.88 17.71
CA ALA A 416 -2.78 -19.28 18.95
C ALA A 416 -2.32 -20.06 20.19
N ASP A 417 -2.47 -21.40 20.19
CA ASP A 417 -2.06 -22.26 21.31
C ASP A 417 -0.56 -22.10 21.67
N LEU A 418 0.31 -21.98 20.66
CA LEU A 418 1.74 -21.76 20.90
C LEU A 418 2.04 -20.37 21.42
N VAL A 419 1.36 -19.35 20.93
CA VAL A 419 1.44 -17.97 21.40
C VAL A 419 1.02 -17.89 22.88
N PHE A 420 -0.10 -18.52 23.25
CA PHE A 420 -0.56 -18.58 24.62
C PHE A 420 0.37 -19.42 25.51
N LYS A 421 0.90 -20.55 25.03
CA LYS A 421 1.92 -21.32 25.74
C LYS A 421 3.18 -20.49 26.02
N GLY A 422 3.62 -19.66 25.07
CA GLY A 422 4.72 -18.74 25.26
C GLY A 422 4.45 -17.76 26.40
N ALA A 423 3.28 -17.13 26.43
CA ALA A 423 2.88 -16.21 27.49
C ALA A 423 2.78 -16.92 28.87
N LEU A 424 2.18 -18.12 28.90
CA LEU A 424 2.06 -18.94 30.11
C LEU A 424 3.41 -19.44 30.66
N SER A 425 4.40 -19.64 29.78
CA SER A 425 5.74 -20.08 30.19
C SER A 425 6.68 -18.92 30.59
N GLY A 426 6.14 -17.71 30.74
CA GLY A 426 6.87 -16.57 31.29
C GLY A 426 7.53 -15.66 30.27
N HIS A 427 7.15 -15.74 29.00
CA HIS A 427 7.70 -14.89 27.93
C HIS A 427 6.80 -13.67 27.66
N SER A 428 7.40 -12.56 27.24
CA SER A 428 6.67 -11.44 26.64
C SER A 428 6.39 -11.73 25.17
N VAL A 429 5.13 -11.91 24.81
CA VAL A 429 4.72 -12.25 23.45
C VAL A 429 3.97 -11.08 22.81
N TRP A 430 4.38 -10.73 21.60
CA TRP A 430 3.75 -9.71 20.77
C TRP A 430 3.30 -10.32 19.45
N SER A 431 2.07 -10.04 19.04
CA SER A 431 1.55 -10.59 17.80
C SER A 431 0.61 -9.63 17.09
N THR A 432 0.23 -9.99 15.84
CA THR A 432 -0.88 -9.32 15.16
C THR A 432 -2.07 -10.24 14.97
N LEU A 433 -3.22 -9.61 14.77
CA LEU A 433 -4.48 -10.29 14.48
C LEU A 433 -5.33 -9.43 13.53
N HIS A 434 -6.12 -10.05 12.68
CA HIS A 434 -7.15 -9.36 11.93
C HIS A 434 -8.43 -9.24 12.78
N ALA A 435 -8.61 -8.07 13.42
CA ALA A 435 -9.83 -7.69 14.11
C ALA A 435 -10.13 -6.20 13.89
N ASN A 436 -11.41 -5.82 14.01
CA ASN A 436 -11.87 -4.48 13.66
C ASN A 436 -11.75 -3.45 14.79
N SER A 437 -11.65 -3.90 16.05
CA SER A 437 -11.46 -3.07 17.25
C SER A 437 -10.64 -3.82 18.29
N ALA A 438 -10.17 -3.13 19.33
CA ALA A 438 -9.41 -3.78 20.39
C ALA A 438 -10.27 -4.79 21.19
N PRO A 439 -11.53 -4.51 21.55
CA PRO A 439 -12.40 -5.52 22.16
C PRO A 439 -12.62 -6.73 21.25
N ALA A 440 -12.74 -6.53 19.94
CA ALA A 440 -12.96 -7.61 18.98
C ALA A 440 -11.81 -8.63 18.91
N ILE A 441 -10.63 -8.33 19.46
CA ILE A 441 -9.52 -9.27 19.60
C ILE A 441 -9.96 -10.50 20.41
N ILE A 442 -10.59 -10.28 21.58
CA ILE A 442 -11.09 -11.37 22.45
C ILE A 442 -12.14 -12.20 21.72
N THR A 443 -13.09 -11.54 21.06
CA THR A 443 -14.13 -12.24 20.27
C THR A 443 -13.50 -13.12 19.20
N ARG A 444 -12.52 -12.57 18.44
CA ARG A 444 -11.85 -13.29 17.36
C ARG A 444 -11.08 -14.52 17.87
N LEU A 445 -10.34 -14.38 18.99
CA LEU A 445 -9.62 -15.49 19.61
C LEU A 445 -10.57 -16.58 20.12
N ARG A 446 -11.69 -16.19 20.73
CA ARG A 446 -12.74 -17.10 21.14
C ARG A 446 -13.33 -17.86 19.95
N ASP A 447 -13.64 -17.16 18.85
CA ASP A 447 -14.19 -17.75 17.62
C ASP A 447 -13.18 -18.71 16.95
N MET A 448 -11.88 -18.50 17.14
CA MET A 448 -10.82 -19.42 16.72
C MET A 448 -10.75 -20.67 17.59
N GLY A 449 -11.39 -20.70 18.76
CA GLY A 449 -11.41 -21.85 19.68
C GLY A 449 -10.45 -21.73 20.88
N VAL A 450 -9.84 -20.57 21.10
CA VAL A 450 -9.01 -20.34 22.28
C VAL A 450 -9.86 -20.48 23.55
N GLN A 451 -9.31 -21.21 24.53
CA GLN A 451 -10.05 -21.57 25.75
C GLN A 451 -10.40 -20.34 26.59
N PRO A 452 -11.62 -20.23 27.13
CA PRO A 452 -12.09 -19.08 27.90
C PRO A 452 -11.20 -18.71 29.09
N TYR A 453 -10.61 -19.69 29.77
CA TYR A 453 -9.74 -19.43 30.92
C TYR A 453 -8.45 -18.68 30.55
N MET A 454 -7.92 -18.89 29.34
CA MET A 454 -6.75 -18.17 28.83
C MET A 454 -7.11 -16.73 28.46
N LEU A 455 -8.31 -16.51 27.93
CA LEU A 455 -8.80 -15.19 27.54
C LEU A 455 -9.23 -14.32 28.73
N ASN A 456 -9.57 -14.95 29.84
CA ASN A 456 -10.05 -14.26 31.06
C ASN A 456 -8.91 -13.94 32.06
N ASP A 457 -7.68 -14.30 31.74
CA ASP A 457 -6.54 -14.10 32.63
C ASP A 457 -5.79 -12.80 32.30
N PRO A 458 -5.82 -11.78 33.19
CA PRO A 458 -5.09 -10.54 32.99
C PRO A 458 -3.57 -10.69 33.14
N GLU A 459 -3.07 -11.82 33.68
CA GLU A 459 -1.65 -12.12 33.68
C GLU A 459 -1.17 -12.57 32.29
N ILE A 460 -2.06 -13.14 31.48
CA ILE A 460 -1.80 -13.54 30.11
C ILE A 460 -2.13 -12.39 29.15
N MET A 461 -3.34 -11.85 29.18
CA MET A 461 -3.81 -10.82 28.25
C MET A 461 -3.40 -9.42 28.73
N LYS A 462 -2.21 -8.94 28.33
CA LYS A 462 -1.65 -7.66 28.79
C LYS A 462 -2.07 -6.46 27.95
N GLY A 463 -2.16 -6.61 26.64
CA GLY A 463 -2.46 -5.50 25.74
C GLY A 463 -3.32 -5.89 24.55
N LEU A 464 -4.43 -5.17 24.38
CA LEU A 464 -5.30 -5.27 23.21
C LEU A 464 -5.23 -3.94 22.48
N ILE A 465 -4.66 -3.95 21.29
CA ILE A 465 -4.40 -2.75 20.50
C ILE A 465 -5.08 -2.90 19.16
N SER A 466 -5.87 -1.94 18.76
CA SER A 466 -6.38 -1.86 17.38
C SER A 466 -5.99 -0.52 16.77
N GLN A 467 -5.60 -0.50 15.51
CA GLN A 467 -5.18 0.73 14.86
C GLN A 467 -5.71 0.90 13.45
N ARG A 468 -5.82 2.16 13.04
CA ARG A 468 -6.11 2.59 11.68
C ARG A 468 -5.09 3.64 11.24
N LEU A 469 -4.88 3.72 9.92
CA LEU A 469 -4.10 4.80 9.31
C LEU A 469 -5.05 5.85 8.74
N PHE A 470 -4.95 7.06 9.27
CA PHE A 470 -5.66 8.24 8.80
C PHE A 470 -4.75 9.11 7.96
N ARG A 471 -5.26 9.71 6.90
CA ARG A 471 -4.53 10.66 6.07
C ARG A 471 -4.35 11.98 6.82
N LYS A 472 -3.12 12.50 6.83
CA LYS A 472 -2.82 13.81 7.41
C LYS A 472 -3.11 14.89 6.38
N ILE A 473 -3.97 15.84 6.73
CA ILE A 473 -4.23 17.00 5.87
C ILE A 473 -3.03 17.95 5.85
N CYS A 474 -2.85 18.60 4.71
CA CYS A 474 -1.77 19.56 4.55
C CYS A 474 -2.03 20.83 5.38
N PRO A 475 -1.13 21.23 6.28
CA PRO A 475 -1.35 22.41 7.13
C PRO A 475 -1.37 23.73 6.35
N TYR A 476 -0.80 23.76 5.14
CA TYR A 476 -0.68 24.98 4.33
C TYR A 476 -1.87 25.26 3.42
N CYS A 477 -2.63 24.24 3.05
CA CYS A 477 -3.79 24.44 2.16
C CYS A 477 -5.10 23.86 2.74
N ARG A 478 -5.10 23.41 4.00
CA ARG A 478 -6.34 23.01 4.67
C ARG A 478 -7.31 24.20 4.77
N ILE A 479 -8.58 23.92 4.68
CA ILE A 479 -9.64 24.94 4.76
C ILE A 479 -10.44 24.75 6.05
N SER A 480 -11.05 25.80 6.55
CA SER A 480 -11.92 25.71 7.72
C SER A 480 -13.22 24.99 7.36
N ILE A 481 -13.79 24.21 8.28
CA ILE A 481 -15.12 23.61 8.12
C ILE A 481 -16.20 24.67 7.89
N LYS A 482 -15.98 25.92 8.33
CA LYS A 482 -16.89 27.06 8.09
C LYS A 482 -17.13 27.35 6.60
N GLU A 483 -16.24 26.92 5.72
CA GLU A 483 -16.43 27.03 4.28
C GLU A 483 -17.46 26.02 3.72
N ARG A 484 -17.88 25.05 4.54
CA ARG A 484 -18.92 24.05 4.23
C ARG A 484 -20.19 24.20 5.07
N MET A 485 -20.59 25.38 5.51
CA MET A 485 -21.73 25.58 6.41
C MET A 485 -23.05 24.97 5.90
N ASN A 486 -23.22 24.83 4.58
CA ASN A 486 -24.40 24.23 3.95
C ASN A 486 -24.27 22.70 3.76
N ASP A 487 -23.13 22.09 4.10
CA ASP A 487 -22.92 20.66 4.00
C ASP A 487 -23.51 19.93 5.22
N PRO A 488 -24.19 18.78 5.05
CA PRO A 488 -24.70 18.00 6.18
C PRO A 488 -23.62 17.62 7.20
N SER A 489 -22.36 17.47 6.80
CA SER A 489 -21.24 17.18 7.70
C SER A 489 -21.00 18.31 8.72
N PHE A 490 -21.20 19.57 8.31
CA PHE A 490 -21.13 20.72 9.22
C PHE A 490 -22.19 20.63 10.33
N GLN A 491 -23.42 20.25 9.99
CA GLN A 491 -24.50 20.13 10.97
C GLN A 491 -24.25 18.96 11.93
N ARG A 492 -23.74 17.82 11.42
CA ARG A 492 -23.36 16.68 12.27
C ARG A 492 -22.25 17.06 13.26
N LEU A 493 -21.22 17.75 12.78
CA LEU A 493 -20.12 18.23 13.62
C LEU A 493 -20.63 19.20 14.70
N LYS A 494 -21.48 20.15 14.30
CA LYS A 494 -22.10 21.12 15.23
C LYS A 494 -22.95 20.45 16.30
N THR A 495 -23.72 19.43 15.92
CA THR A 495 -24.52 18.64 16.86
C THR A 495 -23.65 17.85 17.84
N ALA A 496 -22.57 17.25 17.35
CA ALA A 496 -21.70 16.38 18.14
C ALA A 496 -20.74 17.14 19.06
N LEU A 497 -20.15 18.25 18.59
CA LEU A 497 -19.04 18.94 19.28
C LEU A 497 -19.29 20.46 19.50
N GLY A 498 -20.44 20.98 19.09
CA GLY A 498 -20.79 22.40 19.26
C GLY A 498 -19.83 23.36 18.53
N ASP A 499 -19.74 24.57 19.04
CA ASP A 499 -18.91 25.64 18.43
C ASP A 499 -17.41 25.33 18.52
N TYR A 500 -16.95 24.65 19.56
CA TYR A 500 -15.58 24.21 19.71
C TYR A 500 -15.14 23.29 18.55
N GLY A 501 -15.99 22.37 18.13
CA GLY A 501 -15.75 21.50 16.96
C GLY A 501 -15.63 22.33 15.69
N ILE A 502 -16.50 23.31 15.49
CA ILE A 502 -16.50 24.18 14.31
C ILE A 502 -15.22 25.04 14.24
N GLU A 503 -14.76 25.56 15.35
CA GLU A 503 -13.59 26.43 15.39
C GLU A 503 -12.27 25.69 15.13
N ASN A 504 -12.20 24.43 15.55
CA ASN A 504 -10.95 23.65 15.53
C ASN A 504 -10.89 22.58 14.44
N THR A 505 -11.95 22.43 13.62
CA THR A 505 -11.97 21.46 12.54
C THR A 505 -11.57 22.07 11.21
N TYR A 506 -10.67 21.37 10.55
CA TYR A 506 -10.20 21.70 9.20
C TYR A 506 -10.49 20.53 8.25
N LEU A 507 -10.70 20.87 6.99
CA LEU A 507 -10.94 19.95 5.90
C LEU A 507 -9.72 19.89 4.99
N ARG A 508 -9.64 18.83 4.21
CA ARG A 508 -8.65 18.69 3.13
C ARG A 508 -8.85 19.83 2.14
N GLY A 509 -7.80 20.59 1.90
CA GLY A 509 -7.78 21.66 0.92
C GLY A 509 -7.55 21.16 -0.52
N PRO A 510 -7.59 22.09 -1.51
CA PRO A 510 -7.45 21.77 -2.93
C PRO A 510 -6.06 21.27 -3.32
N GLY A 511 -5.08 21.42 -2.43
CA GLY A 511 -3.68 21.09 -2.69
C GLY A 511 -2.81 22.32 -2.96
N CYS A 512 -1.53 22.20 -2.65
CA CYS A 512 -0.52 23.23 -2.88
C CYS A 512 0.83 22.61 -3.23
N LYS A 513 1.83 23.40 -3.58
CA LYS A 513 3.19 22.92 -3.92
C LYS A 513 3.80 22.05 -2.80
N TYR A 514 3.56 22.39 -1.53
CA TYR A 514 4.08 21.64 -0.38
C TYR A 514 3.59 20.20 -0.33
N CYS A 515 2.32 19.96 -0.61
CA CYS A 515 1.73 18.62 -0.61
C CYS A 515 1.66 17.98 -2.01
N GLY A 516 2.37 18.51 -3.00
CA GLY A 516 2.31 18.05 -4.38
C GLY A 516 0.90 18.11 -4.96
N HIS A 517 0.16 19.16 -4.64
CA HIS A 517 -1.23 19.40 -5.07
C HIS A 517 -2.25 18.35 -4.62
N LYS A 518 -1.95 17.60 -3.53
CA LYS A 518 -2.81 16.50 -3.04
C LYS A 518 -3.69 16.87 -1.85
N GLY A 519 -3.41 17.97 -1.15
CA GLY A 519 -4.09 18.33 0.10
C GLY A 519 -3.76 17.42 1.29
N VAL A 520 -2.89 16.41 1.11
CA VAL A 520 -2.49 15.38 2.07
C VAL A 520 -0.97 15.25 2.10
N ILE A 521 -0.39 15.05 3.30
CA ILE A 521 1.07 14.95 3.50
C ILE A 521 1.52 13.63 4.15
N GLY A 522 0.82 12.55 3.90
CA GLY A 522 1.14 11.25 4.48
C GLY A 522 0.00 10.70 5.33
N ARG A 523 0.32 9.75 6.17
CA ARG A 523 -0.63 9.08 7.07
C ARG A 523 -0.13 9.11 8.51
N MET A 524 -1.02 8.94 9.47
CA MET A 524 -0.71 8.76 10.88
C MET A 524 -1.48 7.60 11.45
N SER A 525 -0.90 6.89 12.39
CA SER A 525 -1.56 5.83 13.14
C SER A 525 -2.42 6.46 14.24
N VAL A 526 -3.64 5.99 14.34
CA VAL A 526 -4.54 6.28 15.47
C VAL A 526 -4.89 4.93 16.08
N PRO A 527 -4.32 4.59 17.24
CA PRO A 527 -4.64 3.36 17.93
C PRO A 527 -5.75 3.54 18.97
N GLU A 528 -6.41 2.43 19.23
CA GLU A 528 -7.26 2.14 20.38
C GLU A 528 -6.51 1.13 21.21
N ILE A 529 -6.22 1.42 22.48
CA ILE A 529 -5.36 0.61 23.34
C ILE A 529 -6.08 0.30 24.65
N ILE A 530 -6.22 -0.99 24.96
CA ILE A 530 -6.77 -1.51 26.19
C ILE A 530 -5.67 -2.25 26.95
N ILE A 531 -5.43 -1.88 28.19
CA ILE A 531 -4.71 -2.70 29.18
C ILE A 531 -5.82 -3.32 30.04
N PRO A 532 -6.24 -4.56 29.77
CA PRO A 532 -7.42 -5.12 30.40
C PRO A 532 -7.15 -5.55 31.83
N ASP A 533 -8.16 -5.43 32.67
CA ASP A 533 -8.23 -6.09 33.98
C ASP A 533 -9.14 -7.31 33.94
N ALA A 534 -9.24 -8.03 35.05
CA ALA A 534 -10.03 -9.24 35.16
C ALA A 534 -11.53 -8.97 34.88
N HIS A 535 -12.05 -7.82 35.30
CA HIS A 535 -13.47 -7.50 35.10
C HIS A 535 -13.79 -7.25 33.62
N PHE A 536 -12.97 -6.46 32.92
CA PHE A 536 -13.09 -6.25 31.48
C PHE A 536 -13.05 -7.58 30.72
N LEU A 537 -12.05 -8.42 31.01
CA LEU A 537 -11.90 -9.71 30.31
C LEU A 537 -13.09 -10.64 30.57
N GLN A 538 -13.59 -10.68 31.81
CA GLN A 538 -14.76 -11.48 32.16
C GLN A 538 -16.01 -11.05 31.37
N LEU A 539 -16.28 -9.75 31.27
CA LEU A 539 -17.37 -9.21 30.47
C LEU A 539 -17.22 -9.62 28.99
N MET A 540 -16.02 -9.48 28.43
CA MET A 540 -15.74 -9.84 27.04
C MET A 540 -15.92 -11.33 26.77
N VAL A 541 -15.40 -12.20 27.63
CA VAL A 541 -15.52 -13.67 27.50
C VAL A 541 -16.97 -14.11 27.61
N ASN A 542 -17.77 -13.47 28.47
CA ASN A 542 -19.21 -13.72 28.60
C ASN A 542 -20.03 -13.16 27.43
N GLY A 543 -19.44 -12.44 26.49
CA GLY A 543 -20.12 -11.84 25.34
C GLY A 543 -20.81 -10.49 25.64
N ASP A 544 -20.60 -9.93 26.84
CA ASP A 544 -21.15 -8.64 27.24
C ASP A 544 -20.26 -7.48 26.79
N THR A 545 -20.07 -7.39 25.48
CA THR A 545 -19.17 -6.41 24.85
C THR A 545 -19.54 -4.97 25.16
N LYS A 546 -20.84 -4.68 25.28
CA LYS A 546 -21.29 -3.30 25.55
C LYS A 546 -20.83 -2.85 26.94
N ASN A 547 -21.14 -3.63 27.98
CA ASN A 547 -20.75 -3.28 29.34
C ASN A 547 -19.22 -3.30 29.51
N ALA A 548 -18.50 -4.17 28.79
CA ALA A 548 -17.05 -4.15 28.77
C ALA A 548 -16.49 -2.82 28.21
N ILE A 549 -17.04 -2.31 27.12
CA ILE A 549 -16.61 -1.04 26.54
C ILE A 549 -16.98 0.13 27.46
N ASP A 550 -18.20 0.15 27.98
CA ASP A 550 -18.65 1.19 28.91
C ASP A 550 -17.75 1.22 30.16
N TYR A 551 -17.41 0.06 30.71
CA TYR A 551 -16.47 -0.08 31.82
C TYR A 551 -15.04 0.38 31.47
N TRP A 552 -14.53 -0.01 30.30
CA TRP A 552 -13.21 0.43 29.85
C TRP A 552 -13.13 1.95 29.72
N VAL A 553 -14.19 2.59 29.19
CA VAL A 553 -14.23 4.05 29.03
C VAL A 553 -14.36 4.76 30.39
N SER A 554 -15.22 4.28 31.30
CA SER A 554 -15.50 4.96 32.58
C SER A 554 -14.45 4.71 33.66
N GLU A 555 -13.98 3.45 33.79
CA GLU A 555 -13.14 3.04 34.91
C GLU A 555 -11.64 2.87 34.54
N LEU A 556 -11.35 2.50 33.29
CA LEU A 556 -9.98 2.26 32.84
C LEU A 556 -9.41 3.42 31.98
N ASP A 557 -10.03 4.60 32.03
CA ASP A 557 -9.65 5.77 31.21
C ASP A 557 -9.54 5.40 29.72
N GLY A 558 -10.47 4.59 29.23
CA GLY A 558 -10.50 4.09 27.86
C GLY A 558 -10.74 5.18 26.84
N ARG A 559 -10.10 5.05 25.68
CA ARG A 559 -10.33 5.97 24.56
C ARG A 559 -10.58 5.17 23.29
N PRO A 560 -11.84 5.01 22.87
CA PRO A 560 -12.22 4.39 21.62
C PRO A 560 -11.60 5.08 20.42
N LEU A 561 -11.45 4.34 19.31
CA LEU A 561 -10.82 4.82 18.07
C LEU A 561 -11.43 6.13 17.58
N ARG A 562 -12.77 6.24 17.65
CA ARG A 562 -13.50 7.44 17.20
C ARG A 562 -13.09 8.69 18.00
N GLU A 563 -13.01 8.59 19.33
CA GLU A 563 -12.60 9.69 20.19
C GLU A 563 -11.15 10.08 19.99
N ALA A 564 -10.27 9.07 19.85
CA ALA A 564 -8.88 9.29 19.52
C ALA A 564 -8.70 10.00 18.16
N ALA A 565 -9.53 9.66 17.16
CA ALA A 565 -9.52 10.30 15.85
C ALA A 565 -10.08 11.73 15.92
N ILE A 566 -11.17 11.97 16.66
CA ILE A 566 -11.73 13.32 16.89
C ILE A 566 -10.69 14.24 17.53
N GLU A 567 -9.94 13.77 18.52
CA GLU A 567 -8.86 14.55 19.12
C GLU A 567 -7.84 15.02 18.08
N ARG A 568 -7.46 14.16 17.14
CA ARG A 568 -6.52 14.52 16.06
C ARG A 568 -7.13 15.46 15.04
N MET A 569 -8.43 15.33 14.78
CA MET A 569 -9.18 16.26 13.92
C MET A 569 -9.19 17.66 14.53
N LEU A 570 -9.50 17.78 15.81
CA LEU A 570 -9.52 19.06 16.54
C LEU A 570 -8.11 19.71 16.65
N LYS A 571 -7.04 18.90 16.55
CA LYS A 571 -5.67 19.40 16.36
C LYS A 571 -5.33 19.78 14.92
N GLY A 572 -6.26 19.60 14.00
CA GLY A 572 -6.12 19.94 12.58
C GLY A 572 -5.20 19.00 11.80
N TYR A 573 -5.07 17.74 12.23
CA TYR A 573 -4.25 16.73 11.55
C TYR A 573 -5.05 15.87 10.58
N ILE A 574 -6.30 15.58 10.87
CA ILE A 574 -7.16 14.68 10.08
C ILE A 574 -8.41 15.44 9.61
N ASP A 575 -8.93 14.99 8.48
CA ASP A 575 -10.17 15.49 7.89
C ASP A 575 -11.39 14.86 8.57
N LEU A 576 -12.48 15.62 8.69
CA LEU A 576 -13.77 15.12 9.17
C LEU A 576 -14.29 13.97 8.30
N ASP A 577 -14.22 14.12 6.98
CA ASP A 577 -14.69 13.10 6.03
C ASP A 577 -13.93 11.75 6.22
N GLU A 578 -12.65 11.82 6.61
CA GLU A 578 -11.85 10.62 6.88
C GLU A 578 -12.28 9.93 8.19
N ILE A 579 -12.68 10.69 9.22
CA ILE A 579 -13.20 10.12 10.47
C ILE A 579 -14.55 9.45 10.20
N GLU A 580 -15.48 10.14 9.53
CA GLU A 580 -16.79 9.59 9.24
C GLU A 580 -16.71 8.32 8.39
N ARG A 581 -15.71 8.25 7.49
CA ARG A 581 -15.46 7.07 6.68
C ARG A 581 -15.05 5.84 7.51
N TRP A 582 -14.26 6.02 8.56
CA TRP A 582 -13.68 4.89 9.33
C TRP A 582 -14.44 4.60 10.62
N CYS A 583 -15.07 5.61 11.22
CA CYS A 583 -15.69 5.53 12.54
C CYS A 583 -17.22 5.74 12.51
N GLY A 584 -17.82 5.90 11.32
CA GLY A 584 -19.24 6.24 11.17
C GLY A 584 -19.54 7.74 11.36
N LEU A 585 -20.74 8.15 10.96
CA LEU A 585 -21.18 9.54 11.01
C LEU A 585 -21.18 10.07 12.46
N LEU A 586 -20.82 11.33 12.64
CA LEU A 586 -20.65 11.91 14.00
C LEU A 586 -21.95 12.01 14.79
N ASP A 587 -23.11 12.13 14.13
CA ASP A 587 -24.43 12.16 14.75
C ASP A 587 -25.00 10.78 15.08
N GLN A 588 -24.35 9.71 14.63
CA GLN A 588 -24.73 8.34 14.95
C GLN A 588 -23.99 7.85 16.19
N ARG A 589 -24.62 6.95 16.94
CA ARG A 589 -23.94 6.26 18.04
C ARG A 589 -22.76 5.45 17.48
N PRO A 590 -21.65 5.35 18.21
CA PRO A 590 -20.56 4.48 17.82
C PRO A 590 -21.07 3.06 17.53
N ILE A 591 -20.56 2.44 16.47
CA ILE A 591 -20.88 1.05 16.12
C ILE A 591 -20.01 0.16 17.02
N TYR A 592 -20.42 -0.01 18.26
CA TYR A 592 -19.86 -0.98 19.17
C TYR A 592 -20.95 -1.96 19.63
#